data_339c04605d1c68e690e4fae83a489ae8
#
_entry.id   339c04605d1c68e690e4fae83a489ae8
#
_cell.length_a   1.000
_cell.length_b   1.000
_cell.length_c   1.000
_cell.angle_alpha   90.00
_cell.angle_beta   90.00
_cell.angle_gamma   90.00
#
_symmetry.space_group_name_H-M   'P 1'
#
loop_
_entity.id
_entity.type
_entity.pdbx_description
1 polymer ?
#
loop_
_entity_poly.entity_id
_entity_poly.type
_entity_poly.pdbx_seq_one_letter_code
_entity_poly.pdbx_strand_id
1 'polypeptide(L)'
;RFDEEYFPDPKAMIDELHEMGIETMVSIWPQIDWRSENYEEMKQQGLLVKSNAGVDVQMLFHGNNVFLDATNPRTRKYVWEKVKKNYADLGIRTFWLDEAEPEFSTYEYECYRYAAGPVEEIGNIYPREYSRMFYEGQKENGQEDIVNLVRCAWLGSQKYGALVWSGDIFSTYEDF
;
A
#
# COMPACT_ATOMS: atom_id res chain seq x y z
N ARG A 1 -3.03 7.49 9.53
CA ARG A 1 -3.82 8.72 9.74
C ARG A 1 -2.93 9.93 9.96
N PHE A 2 -3.45 11.11 9.77
CA PHE A 2 -2.78 12.35 10.15
C PHE A 2 -2.51 12.38 11.66
N ASP A 3 -1.36 12.89 12.05
CA ASP A 3 -1.00 13.14 13.43
C ASP A 3 -1.70 14.42 13.90
N GLU A 4 -2.47 14.34 14.98
CA GLU A 4 -3.30 15.45 15.47
C GLU A 4 -2.47 16.63 16.01
N GLU A 5 -1.23 16.38 16.46
CA GLU A 5 -0.33 17.42 16.93
C GLU A 5 0.18 18.28 15.76
N TYR A 6 0.53 17.63 14.62
CA TYR A 6 1.08 18.33 13.45
C TYR A 6 0.00 18.77 12.45
N PHE A 7 -1.14 18.08 12.43
CA PHE A 7 -2.26 18.34 11.53
C PHE A 7 -3.58 18.42 12.33
N PRO A 8 -3.80 19.52 13.09
CA PRO A 8 -4.96 19.62 13.98
C PRO A 8 -6.30 19.67 13.24
N ASP A 9 -6.32 20.15 12.00
CA ASP A 9 -7.48 20.12 11.10
C ASP A 9 -7.06 19.75 9.68
N PRO A 10 -6.82 18.47 9.41
CA PRO A 10 -6.37 18.03 8.10
C PRO A 10 -7.42 18.26 7.00
N LYS A 11 -8.71 18.26 7.35
CA LYS A 11 -9.78 18.53 6.38
C LYS A 11 -9.72 19.97 5.89
N ALA A 12 -9.61 20.94 6.79
CA ALA A 12 -9.50 22.35 6.42
C ALA A 12 -8.24 22.62 5.59
N MET A 13 -7.10 22.01 5.95
CA MET A 13 -5.85 22.10 5.18
C MET A 13 -6.04 21.60 3.74
N ILE A 14 -6.66 20.43 3.57
CA ILE A 14 -6.88 19.84 2.23
C ILE A 14 -7.84 20.70 1.42
N ASP A 15 -8.90 21.22 2.02
CA ASP A 15 -9.85 22.09 1.33
C ASP A 15 -9.18 23.39 0.85
N GLU A 16 -8.36 24.02 1.68
CA GLU A 16 -7.60 25.22 1.31
C GLU A 16 -6.62 24.95 0.15
N LEU A 17 -5.92 23.80 0.16
CA LEU A 17 -5.06 23.40 -0.93
C LEU A 17 -5.84 23.18 -2.23
N HIS A 18 -7.00 22.56 -2.17
CA HIS A 18 -7.88 22.37 -3.32
C HIS A 18 -8.39 23.71 -3.89
N GLU A 19 -8.72 24.68 -3.04
CA GLU A 19 -9.09 26.04 -3.47
C GLU A 19 -7.94 26.73 -4.23
N MET A 20 -6.68 26.42 -3.89
CA MET A 20 -5.49 26.88 -4.62
C MET A 20 -5.20 26.07 -5.89
N GLY A 21 -5.99 25.03 -6.19
CA GLY A 21 -5.76 24.11 -7.32
C GLY A 21 -4.63 23.11 -7.08
N ILE A 22 -4.32 22.79 -5.81
CA ILE A 22 -3.27 21.86 -5.41
C ILE A 22 -3.90 20.55 -4.94
N GLU A 23 -3.53 19.43 -5.56
CA GLU A 23 -3.91 18.07 -5.09
C GLU A 23 -2.84 17.54 -4.13
N THR A 24 -3.31 16.92 -3.05
CA THR A 24 -2.44 16.31 -2.03
C THR A 24 -2.31 14.81 -2.27
N MET A 25 -1.08 14.31 -2.30
CA MET A 25 -0.78 12.88 -2.38
C MET A 25 -0.27 12.37 -1.04
N VAL A 26 -0.78 11.23 -0.59
CA VAL A 26 -0.31 10.56 0.63
C VAL A 26 0.45 9.29 0.27
N SER A 27 1.66 9.14 0.83
CA SER A 27 2.45 7.91 0.72
C SER A 27 1.92 6.85 1.67
N ILE A 28 1.68 5.65 1.14
CA ILE A 28 1.20 4.51 1.91
C ILE A 28 2.06 3.28 1.57
N TRP A 29 2.67 2.72 2.61
CA TRP A 29 3.45 1.50 2.54
C TRP A 29 2.62 0.29 2.96
N PRO A 30 2.86 -0.89 2.38
CA PRO A 30 2.13 -2.10 2.75
C PRO A 30 2.63 -2.75 4.05
N GLN A 31 3.52 -2.12 4.75
CA GLN A 31 4.09 -2.61 6.00
C GLN A 31 3.21 -2.25 7.20
N ILE A 32 3.01 -3.22 8.08
CA ILE A 32 2.26 -3.08 9.33
C ILE A 32 3.22 -3.29 10.49
N ASP A 33 3.53 -2.22 11.22
CA ASP A 33 4.34 -2.29 12.45
C ASP A 33 3.54 -3.03 13.54
N TRP A 34 4.21 -3.89 14.30
CA TRP A 34 3.59 -4.67 15.36
C TRP A 34 2.96 -3.82 16.49
N ARG A 35 3.37 -2.55 16.62
CA ARG A 35 2.77 -1.57 17.53
C ARG A 35 1.57 -0.85 16.93
N SER A 36 1.29 -1.05 15.65
CA SER A 36 0.13 -0.45 14.99
C SER A 36 -1.17 -0.90 15.64
N GLU A 37 -2.11 0.02 15.80
CA GLU A 37 -3.47 -0.28 16.27
C GLU A 37 -4.19 -1.34 15.42
N ASN A 38 -3.75 -1.55 14.20
CA ASN A 38 -4.35 -2.51 13.26
C ASN A 38 -3.69 -3.91 13.32
N TYR A 39 -2.49 -4.04 13.90
CA TYR A 39 -1.69 -5.25 13.79
C TYR A 39 -2.38 -6.50 14.35
N GLU A 40 -2.85 -6.44 15.60
CA GLU A 40 -3.48 -7.59 16.26
C GLU A 40 -4.76 -8.04 15.54
N GLU A 41 -5.59 -7.08 15.12
CA GLU A 41 -6.79 -7.38 14.36
C GLU A 41 -6.47 -8.04 13.01
N MET A 42 -5.52 -7.48 12.26
CA MET A 42 -5.09 -8.02 10.96
C MET A 42 -4.48 -9.42 11.10
N LYS A 43 -3.69 -9.64 12.15
CA LYS A 43 -3.11 -10.94 12.48
C LYS A 43 -4.18 -11.98 12.76
N GLN A 44 -5.13 -11.69 13.65
CA GLN A 44 -6.21 -12.60 14.02
C GLN A 44 -7.12 -12.94 12.82
N GLN A 45 -7.33 -11.99 11.92
CA GLN A 45 -8.14 -12.19 10.72
C GLN A 45 -7.37 -12.85 9.56
N GLY A 46 -6.06 -13.08 9.69
CA GLY A 46 -5.23 -13.68 8.65
C GLY A 46 -5.06 -12.77 7.42
N LEU A 47 -4.88 -11.46 7.66
CA LEU A 47 -4.74 -10.43 6.62
C LEU A 47 -3.28 -10.09 6.29
N LEU A 48 -2.33 -10.69 7.01
CA LEU A 48 -0.89 -10.47 6.89
C LEU A 48 -0.24 -11.63 6.13
N VAL A 49 0.91 -11.35 5.52
CA VAL A 49 1.76 -12.38 4.92
C VAL A 49 2.20 -13.37 6.00
N LYS A 50 2.22 -14.65 5.65
CA LYS A 50 2.63 -15.75 6.54
C LYS A 50 3.76 -16.56 5.95
N SER A 51 4.33 -17.44 6.76
CA SER A 51 5.21 -18.49 6.25
C SER A 51 4.42 -19.61 5.56
N ASN A 52 5.09 -20.44 4.78
CA ASN A 52 4.49 -21.65 4.17
C ASN A 52 3.92 -22.62 5.22
N ALA A 53 4.47 -22.62 6.43
CA ALA A 53 3.95 -23.38 7.56
C ALA A 53 2.74 -22.73 8.24
N GLY A 54 2.28 -21.57 7.76
CA GLY A 54 1.17 -20.81 8.36
C GLY A 54 1.53 -20.07 9.64
N VAL A 55 2.81 -20.04 9.99
CA VAL A 55 3.33 -19.31 11.15
C VAL A 55 3.44 -17.82 10.81
N ASP A 56 3.15 -16.96 11.79
CA ASP A 56 3.36 -15.52 11.66
C ASP A 56 4.86 -15.23 11.45
N VAL A 57 5.13 -14.27 10.60
CA VAL A 57 6.49 -13.83 10.28
C VAL A 57 6.72 -12.41 10.79
N GLN A 58 7.97 -12.10 11.11
CA GLN A 58 8.43 -10.75 11.39
C GLN A 58 9.52 -10.39 10.38
N MET A 59 9.45 -9.19 9.87
CA MET A 59 10.39 -8.65 8.90
C MET A 59 11.05 -7.41 9.51
N LEU A 60 12.37 -7.35 9.43
CA LEU A 60 13.15 -6.25 10.01
C LEU A 60 13.48 -5.23 8.91
N PHE A 61 12.55 -4.31 8.67
CA PHE A 61 12.77 -3.18 7.78
C PHE A 61 12.15 -1.93 8.40
N HIS A 62 12.97 -0.97 8.77
CA HIS A 62 12.56 0.22 9.54
C HIS A 62 11.77 -0.09 10.84
N GLY A 63 12.05 -1.23 11.45
CA GLY A 63 11.38 -1.71 12.67
C GLY A 63 10.89 -3.15 12.54
N ASN A 64 10.16 -3.62 13.55
CA ASN A 64 9.50 -4.92 13.52
C ASN A 64 8.16 -4.77 12.82
N ASN A 65 8.05 -5.27 11.62
CA ASN A 65 6.83 -5.19 10.83
C ASN A 65 6.57 -6.49 10.06
N VAL A 66 5.46 -6.51 9.37
CA VAL A 66 5.07 -7.56 8.42
C VAL A 66 4.27 -6.89 7.29
N PHE A 67 4.32 -7.44 6.11
CA PHE A 67 3.53 -6.94 4.99
C PHE A 67 2.07 -7.40 5.10
N LEU A 68 1.14 -6.52 4.75
CA LEU A 68 -0.24 -6.93 4.49
C LEU A 68 -0.28 -7.85 3.28
N ASP A 69 -1.22 -8.78 3.24
CA ASP A 69 -1.39 -9.67 2.07
C ASP A 69 -2.33 -9.03 1.04
N ALA A 70 -1.78 -8.28 0.10
CA ALA A 70 -2.55 -7.61 -0.95
C ALA A 70 -3.30 -8.59 -1.88
N THR A 71 -2.89 -9.87 -1.94
CA THR A 71 -3.56 -10.89 -2.74
C THR A 71 -4.88 -11.35 -2.13
N ASN A 72 -5.07 -11.14 -0.82
CA ASN A 72 -6.28 -11.50 -0.10
C ASN A 72 -7.37 -10.41 -0.28
N PRO A 73 -8.54 -10.73 -0.88
CA PRO A 73 -9.62 -9.77 -1.04
C PRO A 73 -10.11 -9.16 0.29
N ARG A 74 -10.05 -9.92 1.39
CA ARG A 74 -10.43 -9.41 2.72
C ARG A 74 -9.46 -8.35 3.21
N THR A 75 -8.16 -8.54 2.97
CA THR A 75 -7.13 -7.55 3.28
C THR A 75 -7.36 -6.27 2.49
N ARG A 76 -7.60 -6.39 1.17
CA ARG A 76 -7.88 -5.22 0.33
C ARG A 76 -9.05 -4.40 0.85
N LYS A 77 -10.15 -5.05 1.19
CA LYS A 77 -11.32 -4.38 1.76
C LYS A 77 -11.00 -3.70 3.10
N TYR A 78 -10.39 -4.43 4.02
CA TYR A 78 -10.04 -3.92 5.36
C TYR A 78 -9.15 -2.69 5.28
N VAL A 79 -8.08 -2.77 4.48
CA VAL A 79 -7.11 -1.66 4.35
C VAL A 79 -7.75 -0.47 3.66
N TRP A 80 -8.53 -0.69 2.60
CA TRP A 80 -9.24 0.40 1.93
C TRP A 80 -10.20 1.12 2.88
N GLU A 81 -10.94 0.43 3.72
CA GLU A 81 -11.81 1.05 4.73
C GLU A 81 -11.04 2.00 5.67
N LYS A 82 -9.81 1.61 6.07
CA LYS A 82 -8.93 2.47 6.87
C LYS A 82 -8.41 3.67 6.08
N VAL A 83 -7.98 3.44 4.83
CA VAL A 83 -7.52 4.51 3.92
C VAL A 83 -8.65 5.49 3.62
N LYS A 84 -9.83 4.97 3.32
CA LYS A 84 -11.02 5.78 3.05
C LYS A 84 -11.32 6.71 4.22
N LYS A 85 -11.47 6.15 5.42
CA LYS A 85 -11.79 6.90 6.63
C LYS A 85 -10.76 7.98 6.97
N ASN A 86 -9.47 7.65 6.82
CA ASN A 86 -8.39 8.52 7.31
C ASN A 86 -7.89 9.52 6.27
N TYR A 87 -8.18 9.29 4.97
CA TYR A 87 -7.65 10.11 3.88
C TYR A 87 -8.68 10.45 2.80
N ALA A 88 -9.32 9.45 2.18
CA ALA A 88 -10.23 9.71 1.06
C ALA A 88 -11.46 10.54 1.47
N ASP A 89 -12.03 10.28 2.64
CA ASP A 89 -13.16 11.05 3.18
C ASP A 89 -12.76 12.49 3.57
N LEU A 90 -11.47 12.77 3.71
CA LEU A 90 -10.94 14.11 3.90
C LEU A 90 -10.67 14.87 2.59
N GLY A 91 -10.77 14.18 1.44
CA GLY A 91 -10.56 14.77 0.12
C GLY A 91 -9.30 14.32 -0.60
N ILE A 92 -8.47 13.44 -0.01
CA ILE A 92 -7.30 12.88 -0.69
C ILE A 92 -7.75 11.96 -1.82
N ARG A 93 -7.25 12.21 -3.04
CA ARG A 93 -7.67 11.53 -4.27
C ARG A 93 -6.56 10.76 -4.96
N THR A 94 -5.31 10.95 -4.54
CA THR A 94 -4.13 10.30 -5.10
C THR A 94 -3.24 9.72 -4.00
N PHE A 95 -2.61 8.58 -4.29
CA PHE A 95 -1.77 7.88 -3.34
C PHE A 95 -0.43 7.51 -3.97
N TRP A 96 0.63 7.58 -3.16
CA TRP A 96 1.93 7.02 -3.49
C TRP A 96 2.03 5.64 -2.85
N LEU A 97 1.95 4.61 -3.68
CA LEU A 97 1.97 3.21 -3.29
C LEU A 97 3.41 2.69 -3.33
N ASP A 98 4.15 3.03 -2.30
CA ASP A 98 5.56 2.73 -2.18
C ASP A 98 5.79 1.36 -1.51
N GLU A 99 7.03 0.82 -1.60
CA GLU A 99 7.45 -0.44 -0.96
C GLU A 99 6.61 -1.68 -1.31
N ALA A 100 5.97 -1.70 -2.46
CA ALA A 100 5.01 -2.74 -2.85
C ALA A 100 5.60 -3.82 -3.77
N GLU A 101 6.92 -4.03 -3.78
CA GLU A 101 7.59 -5.18 -4.44
C GLU A 101 7.08 -6.52 -3.90
N PRO A 102 6.85 -6.81 -2.60
CA PRO A 102 7.34 -6.13 -1.40
C PRO A 102 8.81 -6.46 -1.12
N GLU A 103 9.49 -5.51 -0.47
CA GLU A 103 10.88 -5.70 -0.07
C GLU A 103 10.96 -6.51 1.22
N PHE A 104 11.04 -7.82 1.11
CA PHE A 104 11.26 -8.69 2.25
C PHE A 104 12.71 -8.57 2.74
N SER A 105 12.92 -8.35 4.02
CA SER A 105 14.26 -8.19 4.63
C SER A 105 15.10 -9.46 4.61
N THR A 106 14.46 -10.60 4.50
CA THR A 106 15.08 -11.90 4.29
C THR A 106 14.71 -12.38 2.90
N TYR A 107 15.69 -12.68 2.07
CA TYR A 107 15.49 -13.18 0.71
C TYR A 107 15.04 -14.65 0.66
N GLU A 108 14.33 -15.09 1.69
CA GLU A 108 13.80 -16.44 1.82
C GLU A 108 12.39 -16.52 1.22
N TYR A 109 12.27 -16.14 -0.06
CA TYR A 109 10.98 -16.10 -0.77
C TYR A 109 10.24 -17.44 -0.73
N GLU A 110 10.96 -18.55 -0.71
CA GLU A 110 10.41 -19.90 -0.55
C GLU A 110 9.74 -20.12 0.81
N CYS A 111 10.06 -19.30 1.80
CA CYS A 111 9.46 -19.41 3.13
C CYS A 111 8.14 -18.66 3.27
N TYR A 112 7.82 -17.74 2.37
CA TYR A 112 6.64 -16.87 2.50
C TYR A 112 5.46 -17.33 1.65
N ARG A 113 4.27 -17.01 2.14
CA ARG A 113 3.01 -17.37 1.49
C ARG A 113 2.00 -16.24 1.56
N TYR A 114 1.36 -16.01 0.42
CA TYR A 114 0.15 -15.21 0.26
C TYR A 114 -1.11 -16.08 0.29
N ALA A 115 -2.26 -15.48 0.45
CA ALA A 115 -3.55 -16.16 0.28
C ALA A 115 -3.70 -16.79 -1.11
N ALA A 116 -3.13 -16.15 -2.14
CA ALA A 116 -3.15 -16.65 -3.51
C ALA A 116 -2.19 -17.83 -3.76
N GLY A 117 -1.13 -18.02 -2.94
CA GLY A 117 -0.16 -19.11 -3.10
C GLY A 117 1.22 -18.77 -2.53
N PRO A 118 2.20 -19.68 -2.73
CA PRO A 118 3.59 -19.45 -2.32
C PRO A 118 4.19 -18.22 -3.04
N VAL A 119 4.97 -17.41 -2.32
CA VAL A 119 5.61 -16.22 -2.88
C VAL A 119 6.57 -16.57 -4.01
N GLU A 120 7.29 -17.67 -3.92
CA GLU A 120 8.18 -18.17 -4.97
C GLU A 120 7.48 -18.33 -6.34
N GLU A 121 6.20 -18.75 -6.34
CA GLU A 121 5.44 -18.97 -7.56
C GLU A 121 4.71 -17.73 -8.07
N ILE A 122 4.20 -16.92 -7.15
CA ILE A 122 3.27 -15.85 -7.51
C ILE A 122 3.66 -14.46 -7.00
N GLY A 123 4.82 -14.31 -6.38
CA GLY A 123 5.24 -13.07 -5.70
C GLY A 123 5.07 -11.81 -6.53
N ASN A 124 5.38 -11.89 -7.81
CA ASN A 124 5.31 -10.76 -8.74
C ASN A 124 3.91 -10.16 -8.96
N ILE A 125 2.84 -10.86 -8.55
CA ILE A 125 1.49 -10.27 -8.64
C ILE A 125 1.20 -9.25 -7.54
N TYR A 126 2.01 -9.20 -6.49
CA TYR A 126 1.76 -8.37 -5.31
C TYR A 126 1.57 -6.88 -5.65
N PRO A 127 2.48 -6.21 -6.40
CA PRO A 127 2.31 -4.80 -6.74
C PRO A 127 1.03 -4.54 -7.55
N ARG A 128 0.63 -5.47 -8.40
CA ARG A 128 -0.63 -5.37 -9.14
C ARG A 128 -1.84 -5.42 -8.19
N GLU A 129 -1.87 -6.35 -7.25
CA GLU A 129 -2.97 -6.51 -6.30
C GLU A 129 -3.01 -5.35 -5.29
N TYR A 130 -1.85 -4.78 -4.95
CA TYR A 130 -1.76 -3.58 -4.13
C TYR A 130 -2.34 -2.35 -4.86
N SER A 131 -1.95 -2.13 -6.12
CA SER A 131 -2.55 -1.09 -6.97
C SER A 131 -4.06 -1.29 -7.16
N ARG A 132 -4.48 -2.55 -7.36
CA ARG A 132 -5.89 -2.93 -7.47
C ARG A 132 -6.71 -2.52 -6.25
N MET A 133 -6.18 -2.70 -5.06
CA MET A 133 -6.85 -2.32 -3.81
C MET A 133 -7.27 -0.85 -3.80
N PHE A 134 -6.34 0.03 -4.15
CA PHE A 134 -6.60 1.47 -4.19
C PHE A 134 -7.53 1.86 -5.33
N TYR A 135 -7.29 1.32 -6.53
CA TYR A 135 -8.12 1.60 -7.70
C TYR A 135 -9.59 1.21 -7.48
N GLU A 136 -9.84 -0.03 -7.04
CA GLU A 136 -11.19 -0.51 -6.80
C GLU A 136 -11.87 0.31 -5.69
N GLY A 137 -11.15 0.60 -4.62
CA GLY A 137 -11.67 1.40 -3.51
C GLY A 137 -11.97 2.86 -3.90
N GLN A 138 -11.07 3.52 -4.65
CA GLN A 138 -11.31 4.88 -5.16
C GLN A 138 -12.52 4.90 -6.11
N LYS A 139 -12.65 3.90 -6.97
CA LYS A 139 -13.79 3.75 -7.88
C LYS A 139 -15.11 3.54 -7.13
N GLU A 140 -15.12 2.68 -6.13
CA GLU A 140 -16.28 2.48 -5.24
C GLU A 140 -16.65 3.77 -4.48
N ASN A 141 -15.66 4.63 -4.21
CA ASN A 141 -15.87 5.94 -3.60
C ASN A 141 -16.28 7.04 -4.61
N GLY A 142 -16.56 6.66 -5.87
CA GLY A 142 -17.08 7.56 -6.91
C GLY A 142 -16.03 8.33 -7.68
N GLN A 143 -14.74 8.00 -7.58
CA GLN A 143 -13.70 8.62 -8.37
C GLN A 143 -13.62 7.96 -9.75
N GLU A 144 -13.59 8.75 -10.82
CA GLU A 144 -13.51 8.27 -12.21
C GLU A 144 -12.07 8.29 -12.73
N ASP A 145 -11.38 9.42 -12.56
CA ASP A 145 -9.99 9.59 -12.97
C ASP A 145 -9.05 9.15 -11.84
N ILE A 146 -8.56 7.91 -11.93
CA ILE A 146 -7.74 7.30 -10.90
C ILE A 146 -6.32 7.10 -11.40
N VAL A 147 -5.38 7.79 -10.76
CA VAL A 147 -3.94 7.64 -10.97
C VAL A 147 -3.25 7.58 -9.61
N ASN A 148 -2.47 6.53 -9.38
CA ASN A 148 -1.64 6.38 -8.18
C ASN A 148 -0.17 6.20 -8.60
N LEU A 149 0.74 6.83 -7.87
CA LEU A 149 2.18 6.67 -8.08
C LEU A 149 2.64 5.35 -7.48
N VAL A 150 3.39 4.55 -8.24
CA VAL A 150 3.88 3.24 -7.81
C VAL A 150 5.37 3.08 -8.15
N ARG A 151 6.12 2.43 -7.27
CA ARG A 151 7.55 2.13 -7.51
C ARG A 151 7.72 0.86 -8.34
N CYS A 152 6.78 -0.04 -8.29
CA CYS A 152 6.86 -1.31 -8.98
C CYS A 152 5.52 -1.70 -9.60
N ALA A 153 5.57 -2.54 -10.62
CA ALA A 153 4.41 -3.00 -11.35
C ALA A 153 4.61 -4.42 -11.88
N TRP A 154 3.55 -5.08 -12.25
CA TRP A 154 3.56 -6.35 -12.94
C TRP A 154 2.51 -6.37 -14.04
N LEU A 155 2.48 -7.42 -14.83
CA LEU A 155 1.50 -7.59 -15.91
C LEU A 155 0.07 -7.35 -15.41
N GLY A 156 -0.59 -6.37 -16.00
CA GLY A 156 -1.97 -5.98 -15.67
C GLY A 156 -2.08 -4.79 -14.70
N SER A 157 -0.97 -4.26 -14.13
CA SER A 157 -1.00 -3.07 -13.27
C SER A 157 -1.57 -1.84 -13.97
N GLN A 158 -1.39 -1.72 -15.28
CA GLN A 158 -1.94 -0.63 -16.08
C GLN A 158 -3.47 -0.54 -16.03
N LYS A 159 -4.17 -1.62 -15.64
CA LYS A 159 -5.63 -1.62 -15.45
C LYS A 159 -6.07 -0.85 -14.21
N TYR A 160 -5.14 -0.61 -13.31
CA TYR A 160 -5.39 -0.07 -11.97
C TYR A 160 -4.78 1.30 -11.76
N GLY A 161 -4.65 2.10 -12.82
CA GLY A 161 -4.19 3.48 -12.74
C GLY A 161 -2.77 3.65 -12.19
N ALA A 162 -1.91 2.65 -12.40
CA ALA A 162 -0.54 2.65 -11.90
C ALA A 162 0.36 3.54 -12.78
N LEU A 163 0.85 4.65 -12.22
CA LEU A 163 1.91 5.49 -12.79
C LEU A 163 3.24 5.07 -12.18
N VAL A 164 4.06 4.38 -12.96
CA VAL A 164 5.34 3.84 -12.50
C VAL A 164 6.45 4.87 -12.65
N TRP A 165 7.25 5.10 -11.61
CA TRP A 165 8.50 5.86 -11.71
C TRP A 165 9.71 4.92 -11.67
N SER A 166 10.89 5.45 -12.01
CA SER A 166 12.13 4.69 -12.12
C SER A 166 12.73 4.20 -10.78
N GLY A 167 12.13 4.56 -9.66
CA GLY A 167 12.72 4.30 -8.34
C GLY A 167 13.79 5.34 -7.95
N ASP A 168 14.54 5.03 -6.90
CA ASP A 168 15.61 5.87 -6.37
C ASP A 168 16.89 5.70 -7.19
N ILE A 169 16.88 6.25 -8.40
CA ILE A 169 18.04 6.24 -9.29
C ILE A 169 19.01 7.39 -8.99
N PHE A 170 20.27 7.24 -9.33
CA PHE A 170 21.22 8.37 -9.29
C PHE A 170 20.89 9.37 -10.42
N SER A 171 21.08 10.67 -10.13
CA SER A 171 20.86 11.73 -11.12
C SER A 171 22.03 11.80 -12.12
N THR A 172 22.26 10.72 -12.86
CA THR A 172 23.29 10.59 -13.88
C THR A 172 22.67 10.30 -15.24
N TYR A 173 23.44 10.58 -16.33
CA TYR A 173 22.98 10.23 -17.68
C TYR A 173 22.95 8.72 -17.93
N GLU A 174 23.67 7.94 -17.13
CA GLU A 174 23.70 6.47 -17.24
C GLU A 174 22.42 5.84 -16.69
N ASP A 175 21.85 6.46 -15.66
CA ASP A 175 20.62 5.97 -15.02
C ASP A 175 19.34 6.49 -15.71
N PHE A 176 19.47 7.59 -16.48
CA PHE A 176 18.39 8.21 -17.21
C PHE A 176 18.20 7.60 -18.61
#